data_15f00e5ab44cc730eab4777066cb23fe
#
_entry.id   15f00e5ab44cc730eab4777066cb23fe
#
_cell.length_a   1.000
_cell.length_b   1.000
_cell.length_c   1.000
_cell.angle_alpha   90.00
_cell.angle_beta   90.00
_cell.angle_gamma   90.00
#
_symmetry.space_group_name_H-M   'P 1'
#
loop_
_entity.id
_entity.type
_entity.pdbx_description
1 polymer ?
#
loop_
_entity_poly.entity_id
_entity_poly.type
_entity_poly.pdbx_seq_one_letter_code
_entity_poly.pdbx_strand_id
1 'polypeptide(L)'
;RNRFFEEYGELVLCYDNKGNWRREYFPYYKHGRRKDRKASKLDWGSIFDTLHLIKQELQDNFPYKVLEVENVEADDIIASVVSYVAESPSHYEKVLILSGDKDFIQLQKHNFVTQYSPVLKKFVNGIDPEVYIKEHILKGDRSDGVPNFLSSDNCFVDGLRQRPISKKKIATWIDLEPEDYCNEEMLRNYQRNKKLIDLTQAPDWVSKTCVEAYLNSTVNDRSGLLNYFIKYRLKNHMENIGDF
;
A
#
# COMPACT_ATOMS: atom_id res chain seq x y z
N ARG A 1 10.96 9.46 12.61
CA ARG A 1 11.45 10.54 11.77
C ARG A 1 12.96 10.70 11.90
N ASN A 2 13.51 11.03 13.03
CA ASN A 2 14.95 11.38 13.22
C ASN A 2 15.93 10.38 12.66
N ARG A 3 15.65 9.08 12.78
CA ARG A 3 16.54 8.02 12.27
C ARG A 3 16.80 8.09 10.76
N PHE A 4 15.85 8.60 9.99
CA PHE A 4 15.86 8.51 8.53
C PHE A 4 15.78 9.88 7.84
N PHE A 5 15.55 10.94 8.60
CA PHE A 5 15.33 12.28 8.06
C PHE A 5 16.50 12.83 7.24
N GLU A 6 17.73 12.65 7.72
CA GLU A 6 18.93 13.16 7.02
C GLU A 6 19.11 12.52 5.63
N GLU A 7 18.67 11.27 5.47
CA GLU A 7 18.86 10.54 4.21
C GLU A 7 17.64 10.63 3.28
N TYR A 8 16.43 10.68 3.85
CA TYR A 8 15.18 10.55 3.07
C TYR A 8 14.25 11.76 3.19
N GLY A 9 14.58 12.74 4.00
CA GLY A 9 13.80 13.97 4.14
C GLY A 9 12.49 13.79 4.92
N GLU A 10 11.47 14.55 4.54
CA GLU A 10 10.24 14.69 5.32
C GLU A 10 9.32 13.47 5.22
N LEU A 11 8.55 13.27 6.30
CA LEU A 11 7.60 12.17 6.42
C LEU A 11 6.29 12.51 5.71
N VAL A 12 5.84 11.57 4.88
CA VAL A 12 4.53 11.58 4.24
C VAL A 12 3.69 10.44 4.79
N LEU A 13 2.53 10.73 5.33
CA LEU A 13 1.59 9.75 5.88
C LEU A 13 0.48 9.49 4.86
N CYS A 14 0.39 8.26 4.38
CA CYS A 14 -0.62 7.84 3.41
C CYS A 14 -1.69 7.00 4.09
N TYR A 15 -2.96 7.34 3.88
CA TYR A 15 -4.11 6.70 4.50
C TYR A 15 -5.03 6.06 3.45
N ASP A 16 -5.56 4.89 3.80
CA ASP A 16 -6.63 4.26 3.03
C ASP A 16 -7.91 5.10 3.11
N ASN A 17 -8.56 5.31 1.97
CA ASN A 17 -9.92 5.84 1.96
C ASN A 17 -10.94 4.70 2.18
N LYS A 18 -12.14 5.07 2.59
CA LYS A 18 -13.26 4.14 2.77
C LYS A 18 -13.68 3.46 1.46
N GLY A 19 -13.67 4.21 0.37
CA GLY A 19 -13.89 3.71 -0.98
C GLY A 19 -12.64 3.03 -1.56
N ASN A 20 -12.82 2.25 -2.63
CA ASN A 20 -11.71 1.59 -3.30
C ASN A 20 -12.08 1.26 -4.74
N TRP A 21 -11.35 1.79 -5.70
CA TRP A 21 -11.56 1.57 -7.12
C TRP A 21 -11.47 0.09 -7.53
N ARG A 22 -10.66 -0.71 -6.82
CA ARG A 22 -10.53 -2.15 -7.09
C ARG A 22 -11.85 -2.90 -6.91
N ARG A 23 -12.74 -2.42 -6.02
CA ARG A 23 -14.07 -3.03 -5.82
C ARG A 23 -15.03 -2.75 -6.96
N GLU A 24 -14.86 -1.67 -7.69
CA GLU A 24 -15.64 -1.39 -8.91
C GLU A 24 -15.22 -2.35 -10.02
N TYR A 25 -13.91 -2.62 -10.13
CA TYR A 25 -13.38 -3.58 -11.09
C TYR A 25 -13.64 -5.04 -10.69
N PHE A 26 -13.53 -5.38 -9.40
CA PHE A 26 -13.67 -6.73 -8.87
C PHE A 26 -14.51 -6.72 -7.57
N PRO A 27 -15.81 -6.98 -7.63
CA PRO A 27 -16.73 -6.86 -6.49
C PRO A 27 -16.37 -7.72 -5.27
N TYR A 28 -15.58 -8.79 -5.47
CA TYR A 28 -15.13 -9.68 -4.40
C TYR A 28 -13.87 -9.18 -3.67
N TYR A 29 -13.28 -8.09 -4.12
CA TYR A 29 -12.07 -7.52 -3.50
C TYR A 29 -12.29 -7.19 -2.03
N LYS A 30 -11.44 -7.76 -1.17
CA LYS A 30 -11.50 -7.62 0.30
C LYS A 30 -12.86 -8.01 0.92
N HIS A 31 -13.67 -8.84 0.22
CA HIS A 31 -15.00 -9.26 0.69
C HIS A 31 -14.93 -9.98 2.05
N GLY A 32 -13.94 -10.84 2.27
CA GLY A 32 -13.74 -11.59 3.51
C GLY A 32 -13.57 -10.73 4.75
N ARG A 33 -12.91 -9.58 4.61
CA ARG A 33 -12.60 -8.67 5.73
C ARG A 33 -13.84 -8.21 6.50
N ARG A 34 -14.99 -8.04 5.83
CA ARG A 34 -16.24 -7.65 6.50
C ARG A 34 -16.79 -8.77 7.37
N LYS A 35 -16.67 -10.02 6.91
CA LYS A 35 -17.08 -11.22 7.67
C LYS A 35 -16.18 -11.40 8.89
N ASP A 36 -14.86 -11.26 8.71
CA ASP A 36 -13.87 -11.42 9.77
C ASP A 36 -14.04 -10.35 10.86
N ARG A 37 -14.31 -9.10 10.47
CA ARG A 37 -14.61 -8.03 11.44
C ARG A 37 -15.87 -8.32 12.25
N LYS A 38 -16.95 -8.85 11.62
CA LYS A 38 -18.17 -9.23 12.33
C LYS A 38 -17.96 -10.39 13.30
N ALA A 39 -17.05 -11.31 12.99
CA ALA A 39 -16.69 -12.42 13.86
C ALA A 39 -15.70 -12.03 14.98
N SER A 40 -15.05 -10.88 14.85
CA SER A 40 -14.12 -10.35 15.84
C SER A 40 -14.85 -9.83 17.08
N LYS A 41 -14.18 -9.93 18.25
CA LYS A 41 -14.65 -9.35 19.53
C LYS A 41 -14.27 -7.87 19.68
N LEU A 42 -13.55 -7.29 18.71
CA LEU A 42 -13.11 -5.91 18.76
C LEU A 42 -14.24 -4.97 18.35
N ASP A 43 -14.34 -3.83 19.01
CA ASP A 43 -15.21 -2.73 18.58
C ASP A 43 -14.54 -1.97 17.41
N TRP A 44 -14.79 -2.46 16.21
CA TRP A 44 -14.25 -1.87 14.96
C TRP A 44 -14.76 -0.44 14.72
N GLY A 45 -15.95 -0.10 15.23
CA GLY A 45 -16.47 1.26 15.15
C GLY A 45 -15.55 2.23 15.87
N SER A 46 -15.36 2.02 17.17
CA SER A 46 -14.45 2.84 17.99
C SER A 46 -13.01 2.87 17.48
N ILE A 47 -12.52 1.76 16.91
CA ILE A 47 -11.18 1.71 16.31
C ILE A 47 -11.09 2.66 15.11
N PHE A 48 -12.06 2.62 14.18
CA PHE A 48 -12.05 3.50 13.01
C PHE A 48 -12.26 4.97 13.37
N ASP A 49 -13.13 5.26 14.32
CA ASP A 49 -13.34 6.62 14.82
C ASP A 49 -12.04 7.19 15.43
N THR A 50 -11.33 6.37 16.21
CA THR A 50 -10.04 6.75 16.79
C THR A 50 -8.97 6.98 15.73
N LEU A 51 -8.88 6.12 14.73
CA LEU A 51 -7.93 6.28 13.62
C LEU A 51 -8.24 7.54 12.81
N HIS A 52 -9.52 7.85 12.58
CA HIS A 52 -9.93 9.08 11.92
C HIS A 52 -9.55 10.32 12.73
N LEU A 53 -9.79 10.28 14.05
CA LEU A 53 -9.38 11.37 14.95
C LEU A 53 -7.87 11.59 14.92
N ILE A 54 -7.07 10.51 15.04
CA ILE A 54 -5.60 10.59 14.99
C ILE A 54 -5.14 11.19 13.65
N LYS A 55 -5.73 10.76 12.53
CA LYS A 55 -5.42 11.33 11.21
C LYS A 55 -5.67 12.84 11.18
N GLN A 56 -6.83 13.28 11.65
CA GLN A 56 -7.19 14.69 11.69
C GLN A 56 -6.22 15.48 12.58
N GLU A 57 -5.89 14.97 13.77
CA GLU A 57 -4.95 15.62 14.67
C GLU A 57 -3.54 15.70 14.09
N LEU A 58 -3.08 14.68 13.37
CA LEU A 58 -1.80 14.73 12.67
C LEU A 58 -1.80 15.76 11.55
N GLN A 59 -2.90 15.84 10.80
CA GLN A 59 -3.07 16.82 9.73
C GLN A 59 -3.10 18.26 10.26
N ASP A 60 -3.76 18.52 11.39
CA ASP A 60 -3.98 19.86 11.92
C ASP A 60 -2.81 20.40 12.73
N ASN A 61 -2.01 19.52 13.39
CA ASN A 61 -1.06 19.94 14.40
C ASN A 61 0.39 19.51 14.14
N PHE A 62 0.65 18.61 13.19
CA PHE A 62 1.98 18.06 12.97
C PHE A 62 2.60 18.53 11.66
N PRO A 63 3.95 18.61 11.58
CA PRO A 63 4.65 19.05 10.39
C PRO A 63 4.82 17.89 9.38
N TYR A 64 3.73 17.21 9.06
CA TYR A 64 3.72 16.08 8.13
C TYR A 64 2.74 16.31 6.99
N LYS A 65 3.10 15.83 5.80
CA LYS A 65 2.09 15.66 4.76
C LYS A 65 1.20 14.47 5.13
N VAL A 66 -0.12 14.69 5.13
CA VAL A 66 -1.12 13.66 5.40
C VAL A 66 -1.99 13.53 4.16
N LEU A 67 -1.91 12.38 3.49
CA LEU A 67 -2.57 12.12 2.23
C LEU A 67 -3.66 11.06 2.39
N GLU A 68 -4.85 11.40 1.94
CA GLU A 68 -5.96 10.49 1.70
C GLU A 68 -6.64 10.92 0.41
N VAL A 69 -6.88 10.01 -0.51
CA VAL A 69 -7.52 10.27 -1.80
C VAL A 69 -8.79 9.44 -1.89
N GLU A 70 -9.88 10.07 -2.34
CA GLU A 70 -11.18 9.39 -2.42
C GLU A 70 -11.12 8.16 -3.34
N ASN A 71 -11.67 7.05 -2.87
CA ASN A 71 -11.67 5.75 -3.55
C ASN A 71 -10.29 5.14 -3.85
N VAL A 72 -9.26 5.55 -3.12
CA VAL A 72 -7.87 5.11 -3.33
C VAL A 72 -7.31 4.51 -2.04
N GLU A 73 -6.48 3.48 -2.15
CA GLU A 73 -5.73 2.90 -1.03
C GLU A 73 -4.39 3.61 -0.83
N ALA A 74 -3.85 3.54 0.38
CA ALA A 74 -2.54 4.09 0.71
C ALA A 74 -1.43 3.56 -0.22
N ASP A 75 -1.54 2.29 -0.63
CA ASP A 75 -0.59 1.64 -1.52
C ASP A 75 -0.53 2.30 -2.91
N ASP A 76 -1.70 2.71 -3.43
CA ASP A 76 -1.79 3.45 -4.69
C ASP A 76 -1.17 4.86 -4.57
N ILE A 77 -1.39 5.53 -3.42
CA ILE A 77 -0.79 6.85 -3.16
C ILE A 77 0.74 6.73 -3.16
N ILE A 78 1.28 5.76 -2.41
CA ILE A 78 2.72 5.52 -2.33
C ILE A 78 3.29 5.18 -3.70
N ALA A 79 2.67 4.28 -4.46
CA ALA A 79 3.12 3.89 -5.79
C ALA A 79 3.09 5.07 -6.78
N SER A 80 2.05 5.91 -6.72
CA SER A 80 1.93 7.09 -7.58
C SER A 80 3.01 8.13 -7.28
N VAL A 81 3.31 8.38 -6.00
CA VAL A 81 4.38 9.30 -5.59
C VAL A 81 5.75 8.75 -6.01
N VAL A 82 6.00 7.44 -5.85
CA VAL A 82 7.24 6.80 -6.30
C VAL A 82 7.39 6.94 -7.82
N SER A 83 6.33 6.72 -8.60
CA SER A 83 6.36 6.89 -10.06
C SER A 83 6.62 8.33 -10.46
N TYR A 84 6.01 9.30 -9.78
CA TYR A 84 6.25 10.71 -9.99
C TYR A 84 7.72 11.10 -9.74
N VAL A 85 8.32 10.59 -8.67
CA VAL A 85 9.76 10.79 -8.38
C VAL A 85 10.64 10.14 -9.47
N ALA A 86 10.25 8.96 -9.95
CA ALA A 86 10.99 8.27 -11.03
C ALA A 86 11.02 9.06 -12.35
N GLU A 87 9.96 9.81 -12.65
CA GLU A 87 9.82 10.64 -13.84
C GLU A 87 10.45 12.04 -13.68
N SER A 88 10.82 12.41 -12.44
CA SER A 88 11.38 13.73 -12.14
C SER A 88 12.82 13.88 -12.69
N PRO A 89 13.19 15.03 -13.28
CA PRO A 89 14.55 15.26 -13.77
C PRO A 89 15.62 15.28 -12.68
N SER A 90 15.24 15.54 -11.43
CA SER A 90 16.15 15.54 -10.29
C SER A 90 16.27 14.13 -9.71
N HIS A 91 17.11 13.29 -10.31
CA HIS A 91 17.34 11.88 -9.93
C HIS A 91 18.04 11.66 -8.57
N TYR A 92 18.02 12.63 -7.67
CA TYR A 92 18.75 12.56 -6.39
C TYR A 92 17.86 12.25 -5.17
N GLU A 93 16.56 12.16 -5.38
CA GLU A 93 15.64 11.87 -4.28
C GLU A 93 15.66 10.36 -3.95
N LYS A 94 15.93 10.04 -2.69
CA LYS A 94 15.77 8.69 -2.17
C LYS A 94 14.39 8.57 -1.53
N VAL A 95 13.75 7.44 -1.73
CA VAL A 95 12.44 7.15 -1.12
C VAL A 95 12.58 5.99 -0.15
N LEU A 96 12.14 6.20 1.10
CA LEU A 96 12.02 5.15 2.10
C LEU A 96 10.55 4.84 2.35
N ILE A 97 10.13 3.62 2.05
CA ILE A 97 8.79 3.12 2.39
C ILE A 97 8.84 2.47 3.77
N LEU A 98 8.16 3.10 4.75
CA LEU A 98 8.08 2.60 6.13
C LEU A 98 6.88 1.65 6.27
N SER A 99 7.01 0.44 5.74
CA SER A 99 5.95 -0.58 5.78
C SER A 99 6.54 -1.99 5.80
N GLY A 100 5.88 -2.90 6.51
CA GLY A 100 6.16 -4.33 6.44
C GLY A 100 5.41 -5.06 5.33
N ASP A 101 4.57 -4.34 4.58
CA ASP A 101 3.78 -4.92 3.51
C ASP A 101 4.68 -5.35 2.34
N LYS A 102 4.47 -6.58 1.89
CA LYS A 102 5.28 -7.15 0.80
C LYS A 102 4.90 -6.62 -0.57
N ASP A 103 3.73 -6.01 -0.70
CA ASP A 103 3.30 -5.45 -1.98
C ASP A 103 4.19 -4.30 -2.44
N PHE A 104 4.86 -3.62 -1.50
CA PHE A 104 5.85 -2.59 -1.83
C PHE A 104 7.18 -3.14 -2.38
N ILE A 105 7.43 -4.46 -2.33
CA ILE A 105 8.62 -5.04 -2.95
C ILE A 105 8.66 -4.72 -4.45
N GLN A 106 7.52 -4.68 -5.13
CA GLN A 106 7.43 -4.34 -6.54
C GLN A 106 7.95 -2.93 -6.87
N LEU A 107 7.93 -2.00 -5.91
CA LEU A 107 8.44 -0.64 -6.08
C LEU A 107 9.96 -0.56 -5.94
N GLN A 108 10.62 -1.58 -5.38
CA GLN A 108 12.08 -1.66 -5.29
C GLN A 108 12.75 -1.94 -6.65
N LYS A 109 11.99 -2.09 -7.74
CA LYS A 109 12.51 -2.03 -9.10
C LYS A 109 13.21 -0.71 -9.41
N HIS A 110 12.86 0.36 -8.70
CA HIS A 110 13.54 1.64 -8.73
C HIS A 110 14.67 1.63 -7.70
N ASN A 111 15.91 1.81 -8.15
CA ASN A 111 17.13 1.74 -7.31
C ASN A 111 17.21 2.80 -6.21
N PHE A 112 16.41 3.88 -6.31
CA PHE A 112 16.28 4.93 -5.31
C PHE A 112 15.25 4.59 -4.21
N VAL A 113 14.49 3.50 -4.35
CA VAL A 113 13.47 3.05 -3.39
C VAL A 113 14.05 2.01 -2.46
N THR A 114 13.91 2.23 -1.16
CA THR A 114 14.18 1.25 -0.12
C THR A 114 12.93 1.03 0.73
N GLN A 115 12.83 -0.14 1.37
CA GLN A 115 11.72 -0.46 2.26
C GLN A 115 12.25 -0.89 3.63
N TYR A 116 11.67 -0.34 4.68
CA TYR A 116 11.98 -0.71 6.07
C TYR A 116 10.71 -1.15 6.79
N SER A 117 10.76 -2.32 7.40
CA SER A 117 9.66 -2.83 8.24
C SER A 117 9.83 -2.32 9.68
N PRO A 118 8.96 -1.41 10.17
CA PRO A 118 9.04 -0.92 11.55
C PRO A 118 8.79 -2.04 12.58
N VAL A 119 7.95 -3.00 12.24
CA VAL A 119 7.61 -4.15 13.11
C VAL A 119 8.80 -5.08 13.27
N LEU A 120 9.44 -5.45 12.15
CA LEU A 120 10.62 -6.33 12.15
C LEU A 120 11.94 -5.58 12.44
N LYS A 121 11.90 -4.24 12.47
CA LYS A 121 13.04 -3.32 12.67
C LYS A 121 14.21 -3.60 11.71
N LYS A 122 13.91 -3.94 10.45
CA LYS A 122 14.90 -4.26 9.42
C LYS A 122 14.46 -3.81 8.04
N PHE A 123 15.44 -3.63 7.16
CA PHE A 123 15.18 -3.41 5.75
C PHE A 123 14.63 -4.69 5.10
N VAL A 124 13.70 -4.50 4.17
CA VAL A 124 13.16 -5.56 3.32
C VAL A 124 13.98 -5.54 2.03
N ASN A 125 14.82 -6.56 1.84
CA ASN A 125 15.73 -6.66 0.70
C ASN A 125 15.95 -8.13 0.30
N GLY A 126 16.72 -8.35 -0.78
CA GLY A 126 17.10 -9.67 -1.24
C GLY A 126 16.00 -10.44 -1.98
N ILE A 127 14.95 -9.75 -2.43
CA ILE A 127 13.87 -10.29 -3.24
C ILE A 127 13.89 -9.52 -4.56
N ASP A 128 13.93 -10.24 -5.68
CA ASP A 128 13.82 -9.64 -7.00
C ASP A 128 12.39 -9.11 -7.22
N PRO A 129 12.19 -7.81 -7.46
CA PRO A 129 10.86 -7.21 -7.59
C PRO A 129 10.07 -7.73 -8.80
N GLU A 130 10.73 -8.04 -9.90
CA GLU A 130 10.07 -8.53 -11.13
C GLU A 130 9.61 -9.97 -10.95
N VAL A 131 10.46 -10.81 -10.36
CA VAL A 131 10.10 -12.18 -10.01
C VAL A 131 8.96 -12.18 -8.98
N TYR A 132 9.06 -11.31 -7.98
CA TYR A 132 8.05 -11.21 -6.93
C TYR A 132 6.67 -10.88 -7.50
N ILE A 133 6.55 -9.84 -8.32
CA ILE A 133 5.25 -9.41 -8.85
C ILE A 133 4.63 -10.47 -9.78
N LYS A 134 5.44 -11.10 -10.65
CA LYS A 134 4.99 -12.20 -11.51
C LYS A 134 4.45 -13.38 -10.70
N GLU A 135 5.18 -13.80 -9.67
CA GLU A 135 4.72 -14.86 -8.76
C GLU A 135 3.43 -14.49 -8.03
N HIS A 136 3.32 -13.24 -7.57
CA HIS A 136 2.17 -12.75 -6.83
C HIS A 136 0.92 -12.74 -7.73
N ILE A 137 1.03 -12.28 -8.96
CA ILE A 137 -0.06 -12.32 -9.95
C ILE A 137 -0.55 -13.76 -10.19
N LEU A 138 0.37 -14.72 -10.34
CA LEU A 138 0.01 -16.12 -10.54
C LEU A 138 -0.68 -16.72 -9.31
N LYS A 139 -0.18 -16.43 -8.11
CA LYS A 139 -0.69 -16.97 -6.85
C LYS A 139 -1.99 -16.31 -6.38
N GLY A 140 -2.25 -15.08 -6.84
CA GLY A 140 -3.29 -14.22 -6.27
C GLY A 140 -2.98 -13.77 -4.85
N ASP A 141 -3.88 -13.02 -4.26
CA ASP A 141 -3.80 -12.58 -2.88
C ASP A 141 -5.06 -12.99 -2.09
N ARG A 142 -4.89 -13.97 -1.21
CA ARG A 142 -5.98 -14.45 -0.37
C ARG A 142 -6.46 -13.40 0.64
N SER A 143 -5.57 -12.55 1.13
CA SER A 143 -5.89 -11.53 2.13
C SER A 143 -6.80 -10.45 1.52
N ASP A 144 -6.64 -10.20 0.23
CA ASP A 144 -7.43 -9.26 -0.56
C ASP A 144 -8.59 -9.93 -1.32
N GLY A 145 -8.74 -11.24 -1.14
CA GLY A 145 -9.83 -11.99 -1.78
C GLY A 145 -9.60 -12.24 -3.28
N VAL A 146 -8.36 -12.11 -3.75
CA VAL A 146 -7.97 -12.33 -5.15
C VAL A 146 -7.53 -13.78 -5.33
N PRO A 147 -8.31 -14.64 -6.01
CA PRO A 147 -7.92 -16.03 -6.24
C PRO A 147 -6.74 -16.12 -7.19
N ASN A 148 -6.01 -17.26 -7.12
CA ASN A 148 -4.97 -17.53 -8.09
C ASN A 148 -5.57 -17.58 -9.53
N PHE A 149 -4.72 -17.41 -10.53
CA PHE A 149 -5.17 -17.28 -11.92
C PHE A 149 -5.81 -18.54 -12.52
N LEU A 150 -5.71 -19.71 -11.86
CA LEU A 150 -6.40 -20.93 -12.26
C LEU A 150 -7.82 -21.04 -11.69
N SER A 151 -8.22 -20.14 -10.79
CA SER A 151 -9.44 -20.24 -10.00
C SER A 151 -10.43 -19.14 -10.37
N SER A 152 -11.74 -19.47 -10.27
CA SER A 152 -12.84 -18.55 -10.56
C SER A 152 -12.89 -17.37 -9.59
N ASP A 153 -13.52 -16.27 -10.01
CA ASP A 153 -13.64 -15.01 -9.28
C ASP A 153 -14.31 -15.17 -7.90
N ASN A 154 -15.35 -16.01 -7.84
CA ASN A 154 -16.15 -16.26 -6.64
C ASN A 154 -15.55 -17.31 -5.69
N CYS A 155 -14.37 -17.84 -5.99
CA CYS A 155 -13.77 -18.97 -5.28
C CYS A 155 -13.80 -18.81 -3.75
N PHE A 156 -13.40 -17.65 -3.24
CA PHE A 156 -13.36 -17.41 -1.79
C PHE A 156 -14.72 -17.06 -1.19
N VAL A 157 -15.61 -16.46 -1.97
CA VAL A 157 -16.95 -16.07 -1.51
C VAL A 157 -17.84 -17.29 -1.34
N ASP A 158 -17.77 -18.23 -2.28
CA ASP A 158 -18.51 -19.48 -2.25
C ASP A 158 -17.83 -20.56 -1.38
N GLY A 159 -16.70 -20.24 -0.76
CA GLY A 159 -15.96 -21.18 0.09
C GLY A 159 -15.32 -22.32 -0.69
N LEU A 160 -15.10 -22.16 -1.98
CA LEU A 160 -14.49 -23.18 -2.84
C LEU A 160 -12.96 -23.25 -2.60
N ARG A 161 -12.42 -24.44 -2.84
CA ARG A 161 -10.98 -24.62 -2.82
C ARG A 161 -10.37 -24.14 -4.14
N GLN A 162 -9.32 -23.32 -4.05
CA GLN A 162 -8.56 -22.91 -5.23
C GLN A 162 -7.93 -24.13 -5.94
N ARG A 163 -7.80 -24.04 -7.25
CA ARG A 163 -6.99 -24.98 -8.03
C ARG A 163 -5.52 -24.89 -7.56
N PRO A 164 -4.87 -26.02 -7.24
CA PRO A 164 -3.52 -25.99 -6.70
C PRO A 164 -2.49 -25.53 -7.75
N ILE A 165 -1.56 -24.70 -7.33
CA ILE A 165 -0.39 -24.30 -8.13
C ILE A 165 0.86 -24.78 -7.41
N SER A 166 1.67 -25.62 -8.07
CA SER A 166 2.95 -26.05 -7.50
C SER A 166 4.04 -25.01 -7.77
N LYS A 167 5.02 -24.94 -6.86
CA LYS A 167 6.20 -24.09 -7.05
C LYS A 167 6.94 -24.40 -8.36
N LYS A 168 7.01 -25.68 -8.76
CA LYS A 168 7.64 -26.11 -10.01
C LYS A 168 6.93 -25.49 -11.23
N LYS A 169 5.61 -25.47 -11.25
CA LYS A 169 4.85 -24.82 -12.34
C LYS A 169 5.09 -23.31 -12.38
N ILE A 170 5.08 -22.64 -11.23
CA ILE A 170 5.38 -21.20 -11.17
C ILE A 170 6.77 -20.93 -11.76
N ALA A 171 7.80 -21.68 -11.35
CA ALA A 171 9.14 -21.53 -11.88
C ALA A 171 9.22 -21.75 -13.40
N THR A 172 8.34 -22.58 -13.96
CA THR A 172 8.27 -22.78 -15.42
C THR A 172 7.62 -21.60 -16.15
N TRP A 173 6.64 -20.95 -15.52
CA TRP A 173 5.84 -19.88 -16.15
C TRP A 173 6.45 -18.49 -15.98
N ILE A 174 7.31 -18.30 -14.97
CA ILE A 174 7.80 -16.97 -14.59
C ILE A 174 8.64 -16.28 -15.67
N ASP A 175 9.30 -17.09 -16.52
CA ASP A 175 10.13 -16.61 -17.63
C ASP A 175 9.37 -16.59 -18.97
N LEU A 176 8.09 -16.99 -18.97
CA LEU A 176 7.25 -17.01 -20.17
C LEU A 176 6.24 -15.86 -20.17
N GLU A 177 5.81 -15.46 -21.37
CA GLU A 177 4.67 -14.55 -21.49
C GLU A 177 3.37 -15.32 -21.22
N PRO A 178 2.35 -14.68 -20.58
CA PRO A 178 1.09 -15.33 -20.21
C PRO A 178 0.38 -16.00 -21.39
N GLU A 179 0.50 -15.43 -22.58
CA GLU A 179 -0.10 -15.93 -23.82
C GLU A 179 0.47 -17.30 -24.25
N ASP A 180 1.69 -17.61 -23.83
CA ASP A 180 2.37 -18.87 -24.22
C ASP A 180 1.88 -20.08 -23.42
N TYR A 181 1.28 -19.87 -22.21
CA TYR A 181 0.87 -20.97 -21.32
C TYR A 181 -0.57 -20.88 -20.83
N CYS A 182 -1.26 -19.77 -21.05
CA CYS A 182 -2.63 -19.57 -20.64
C CYS A 182 -3.62 -19.94 -21.75
N ASN A 183 -4.70 -20.64 -21.40
CA ASN A 183 -5.91 -20.60 -22.21
C ASN A 183 -6.69 -19.30 -21.94
N GLU A 184 -7.79 -19.07 -22.64
CA GLU A 184 -8.59 -17.82 -22.52
C GLU A 184 -9.05 -17.54 -21.09
N GLU A 185 -9.54 -18.55 -20.35
CA GLU A 185 -9.97 -18.39 -18.96
C GLU A 185 -8.79 -18.03 -18.04
N MET A 186 -7.68 -18.72 -18.18
CA MET A 186 -6.46 -18.47 -17.42
C MET A 186 -5.91 -17.08 -17.71
N LEU A 187 -5.88 -16.65 -18.97
CA LEU A 187 -5.39 -15.34 -19.36
C LEU A 187 -6.28 -14.23 -18.78
N ARG A 188 -7.60 -14.38 -18.86
CA ARG A 188 -8.54 -13.45 -18.21
C ARG A 188 -8.27 -13.34 -16.71
N ASN A 189 -8.09 -14.46 -16.04
CA ASN A 189 -7.83 -14.48 -14.60
C ASN A 189 -6.46 -13.89 -14.26
N TYR A 190 -5.46 -14.12 -15.09
CA TYR A 190 -4.15 -13.48 -14.98
C TYR A 190 -4.26 -11.96 -15.10
N GLN A 191 -4.98 -11.45 -16.09
CA GLN A 191 -5.21 -10.02 -16.27
C GLN A 191 -5.99 -9.41 -15.11
N ARG A 192 -6.99 -10.12 -14.56
CA ARG A 192 -7.69 -9.73 -13.33
C ARG A 192 -6.68 -9.55 -12.19
N ASN A 193 -5.84 -10.54 -11.95
CA ASN A 193 -4.86 -10.50 -10.86
C ASN A 193 -3.84 -9.39 -11.09
N LYS A 194 -3.34 -9.24 -12.29
CA LYS A 194 -2.42 -8.17 -12.67
C LYS A 194 -3.03 -6.80 -12.36
N LYS A 195 -4.28 -6.58 -12.78
CA LYS A 195 -5.00 -5.31 -12.51
C LYS A 195 -5.19 -5.00 -11.04
N LEU A 196 -5.33 -6.01 -10.19
CA LEU A 196 -5.59 -5.84 -8.75
C LEU A 196 -4.32 -5.75 -7.91
N ILE A 197 -3.24 -6.44 -8.32
CA ILE A 197 -2.03 -6.66 -7.51
C ILE A 197 -0.87 -5.76 -7.96
N ASP A 198 -0.71 -5.56 -9.28
CA ASP A 198 0.35 -4.71 -9.81
C ASP A 198 -0.04 -3.24 -9.64
N LEU A 199 0.67 -2.54 -8.76
CA LEU A 199 0.39 -1.13 -8.44
C LEU A 199 0.56 -0.20 -9.64
N THR A 200 1.28 -0.63 -10.69
CA THR A 200 1.40 0.14 -11.94
C THR A 200 0.14 0.09 -12.80
N GLN A 201 -0.79 -0.81 -12.47
CA GLN A 201 -2.04 -0.99 -13.22
C GLN A 201 -3.20 -0.15 -12.67
N ALA A 202 -2.96 0.71 -11.69
CA ALA A 202 -3.97 1.65 -11.24
C ALA A 202 -4.50 2.50 -12.40
N PRO A 203 -5.79 2.87 -12.42
CA PRO A 203 -6.33 3.77 -13.45
C PRO A 203 -5.59 5.11 -13.47
N ASP A 204 -5.46 5.74 -14.64
CA ASP A 204 -4.73 7.01 -14.81
C ASP A 204 -5.22 8.12 -13.86
N TRP A 205 -6.54 8.17 -13.61
CA TRP A 205 -7.11 9.14 -12.69
C TRP A 205 -6.59 8.96 -11.24
N VAL A 206 -6.31 7.72 -10.82
CA VAL A 206 -5.75 7.42 -9.48
C VAL A 206 -4.38 8.06 -9.36
N SER A 207 -3.45 7.72 -10.28
CA SER A 207 -2.10 8.28 -10.28
C SER A 207 -2.12 9.80 -10.33
N LYS A 208 -2.93 10.38 -11.22
CA LYS A 208 -3.06 11.83 -11.36
C LYS A 208 -3.53 12.48 -10.07
N THR A 209 -4.63 11.99 -9.48
CA THR A 209 -5.20 12.57 -8.25
C THR A 209 -4.28 12.40 -7.05
N CYS A 210 -3.56 11.26 -6.96
CA CYS A 210 -2.57 11.03 -5.90
C CYS A 210 -1.39 12.01 -5.99
N VAL A 211 -0.85 12.24 -7.19
CA VAL A 211 0.24 13.19 -7.41
C VAL A 211 -0.25 14.62 -7.13
N GLU A 212 -1.43 15.01 -7.59
CA GLU A 212 -2.03 16.31 -7.29
C GLU A 212 -2.20 16.51 -5.77
N ALA A 213 -2.68 15.50 -5.05
CA ALA A 213 -2.80 15.54 -3.59
C ALA A 213 -1.43 15.72 -2.90
N TYR A 214 -0.41 15.01 -3.38
CA TYR A 214 0.96 15.13 -2.86
C TYR A 214 1.55 16.52 -3.08
N LEU A 215 1.40 17.09 -4.27
CA LEU A 215 1.95 18.40 -4.62
C LEU A 215 1.23 19.55 -3.91
N ASN A 216 -0.10 19.44 -3.76
CA ASN A 216 -0.93 20.48 -3.13
C ASN A 216 -1.00 20.34 -1.60
N SER A 217 -0.51 19.24 -1.02
CA SER A 217 -0.51 19.06 0.44
C SER A 217 0.42 20.07 1.10
N THR A 218 -0.13 20.84 2.03
CA THR A 218 0.61 21.77 2.88
C THR A 218 1.11 21.06 4.14
N VAL A 219 2.20 21.56 4.68
CA VAL A 219 2.80 21.08 5.94
C VAL A 219 2.65 22.20 6.96
N ASN A 220 2.17 21.87 8.15
CA ASN A 220 2.12 22.83 9.25
C ASN A 220 3.54 23.13 9.75
N ASP A 221 3.71 24.31 10.34
CA ASP A 221 4.92 24.60 11.09
C ASP A 221 4.92 23.86 12.45
N ARG A 222 6.04 23.91 13.14
CA ARG A 222 6.20 23.25 14.45
C ARG A 222 5.74 24.08 15.64
N SER A 223 5.30 25.32 15.42
CA SER A 223 4.98 26.28 16.51
C SER A 223 3.83 25.80 17.39
N GLY A 224 2.89 25.06 16.83
CA GLY A 224 1.72 24.51 17.52
C GLY A 224 2.00 23.26 18.38
N LEU A 225 3.09 22.51 18.13
CA LEU A 225 3.33 21.19 18.73
C LEU A 225 3.40 21.22 20.26
N LEU A 226 4.11 22.20 20.84
CA LEU A 226 4.24 22.29 22.29
C LEU A 226 2.87 22.48 22.96
N ASN A 227 2.06 23.38 22.42
CA ASN A 227 0.71 23.66 22.94
C ASN A 227 -0.19 22.43 22.81
N TYR A 228 -0.08 21.70 21.70
CA TYR A 228 -0.78 20.44 21.49
C TYR A 228 -0.37 19.40 22.53
N PHE A 229 0.91 19.19 22.77
CA PHE A 229 1.41 18.23 23.77
C PHE A 229 1.02 18.60 25.20
N ILE A 230 1.02 19.89 25.54
CA ILE A 230 0.54 20.39 26.84
C ILE A 230 -0.96 20.09 27.02
N LYS A 231 -1.79 20.44 26.01
CA LYS A 231 -3.23 20.22 26.01
C LYS A 231 -3.58 18.75 26.29
N TYR A 232 -2.87 17.83 25.64
CA TYR A 232 -3.13 16.39 25.76
C TYR A 232 -2.25 15.70 26.81
N ARG A 233 -1.45 16.46 27.59
CA ARG A 233 -0.56 15.96 28.66
C ARG A 233 0.44 14.90 28.16
N LEU A 234 0.95 15.08 26.94
CA LEU A 234 1.88 14.15 26.30
C LEU A 234 3.34 14.46 26.74
N LYS A 235 3.63 14.22 28.02
CA LYS A 235 4.90 14.59 28.65
C LYS A 235 6.13 14.10 27.89
N ASN A 236 6.17 12.79 27.54
CA ASN A 236 7.31 12.21 26.82
C ASN A 236 7.52 12.85 25.43
N HIS A 237 6.45 13.32 24.78
CA HIS A 237 6.54 14.00 23.49
C HIS A 237 7.06 15.43 23.65
N MET A 238 6.72 16.12 24.76
CA MET A 238 7.30 17.44 25.06
C MET A 238 8.79 17.36 25.28
N GLU A 239 9.27 16.34 26.00
CA GLU A 239 10.70 16.12 26.27
C GLU A 239 11.49 15.82 24.98
N ASN A 240 10.84 15.26 23.96
CA ASN A 240 11.42 14.87 22.68
C ASN A 240 10.82 15.66 21.49
N ILE A 241 10.42 16.91 21.71
CA ILE A 241 9.75 17.72 20.68
C ILE A 241 10.60 17.92 19.42
N GLY A 242 11.90 17.84 19.53
CA GLY A 242 12.82 17.90 18.40
C GLY A 242 12.72 16.69 17.44
N ASP A 243 12.07 15.62 17.87
CA ASP A 243 11.90 14.39 17.07
C ASP A 243 10.78 14.51 16.03
N PHE A 244 9.97 15.56 16.11
CA PHE A 244 8.79 15.78 15.24
C PHE A 244 9.05 16.77 14.12
#